data_8894b20ed48b882430f216a0a169d73f
#
_entry.id   8894b20ed48b882430f216a0a169d73f
#
_cell.length_a   1.000
_cell.length_b   1.000
_cell.length_c   1.000
_cell.angle_alpha   90.00
_cell.angle_beta   90.00
_cell.angle_gamma   90.00
#
_symmetry.space_group_name_H-M   'P 1'
#
loop_
_entity.id
_entity.type
_entity.pdbx_description
1 polymer ?
#
loop_
_entity_poly.entity_id
_entity_poly.type
_entity_poly.pdbx_seq_one_letter_code
_entity_poly.pdbx_strand_id
1 'polypeptide(L)'
;MLNIKEGLYFDAAQAVNEIEQFIRSEVHRLGKRGVVLGLSGGLDSTTCAFLCVRALGRAHVLTYMLPERDTDAQNMADAELVANTLGLEVTHIDISPVLTTLGVYNLVSGKQAGDRRLIESGIRWITRLSS
;
A
#
# COMPACT_ATOMS: atom_id res chain seq x y z
N MET A 1 -16.00 -31.33 -15.77
CA MET A 1 -14.83 -30.73 -15.11
C MET A 1 -14.68 -29.31 -15.67
N LEU A 2 -15.09 -28.29 -14.94
CA LEU A 2 -15.00 -26.91 -15.41
C LEU A 2 -13.51 -26.54 -15.57
N ASN A 3 -13.13 -26.17 -16.79
CA ASN A 3 -11.76 -25.74 -17.10
C ASN A 3 -11.57 -24.32 -16.60
N ILE A 4 -11.11 -24.19 -15.36
CA ILE A 4 -10.90 -22.90 -14.65
C ILE A 4 -9.95 -21.97 -15.45
N LYS A 5 -9.11 -22.52 -16.35
CA LYS A 5 -8.20 -21.73 -17.17
C LYS A 5 -8.90 -20.92 -18.27
N GLU A 6 -10.05 -21.34 -18.75
CA GLU A 6 -10.81 -20.62 -19.80
C GLU A 6 -11.66 -19.46 -19.24
N GLY A 7 -11.98 -19.48 -17.95
CA GLY A 7 -12.76 -18.42 -17.30
C GLY A 7 -11.95 -17.25 -16.73
N LEU A 8 -10.61 -17.32 -16.77
CA LEU A 8 -9.69 -16.34 -16.21
C LEU A 8 -8.86 -15.63 -17.29
N TYR A 9 -9.43 -15.41 -18.47
CA TYR A 9 -8.76 -14.56 -19.45
C TYR A 9 -8.82 -13.11 -18.96
N PHE A 10 -7.65 -12.57 -18.63
CA PHE A 10 -7.48 -11.20 -18.16
C PHE A 10 -6.67 -10.43 -19.21
N ASP A 11 -7.29 -9.46 -19.87
CA ASP A 11 -6.59 -8.53 -20.73
C ASP A 11 -5.93 -7.44 -19.89
N ALA A 12 -4.63 -7.63 -19.61
CA ALA A 12 -3.85 -6.71 -18.79
C ALA A 12 -3.76 -5.31 -19.44
N ALA A 13 -3.71 -5.21 -20.76
CA ALA A 13 -3.61 -3.93 -21.46
C ALA A 13 -4.91 -3.14 -21.32
N GLN A 14 -6.05 -3.81 -21.49
CA GLN A 14 -7.36 -3.19 -21.27
C GLN A 14 -7.52 -2.74 -19.83
N ALA A 15 -7.18 -3.60 -18.85
CA ALA A 15 -7.29 -3.27 -17.43
C ALA A 15 -6.42 -2.07 -17.05
N VAL A 16 -5.19 -2.00 -17.54
CA VAL A 16 -4.30 -0.85 -17.34
C VAL A 16 -4.95 0.43 -17.85
N ASN A 17 -5.50 0.41 -19.08
CA ASN A 17 -6.15 1.59 -19.66
C ASN A 17 -7.37 2.03 -18.85
N GLU A 18 -8.20 1.10 -18.40
CA GLU A 18 -9.37 1.39 -17.56
C GLU A 18 -8.98 2.00 -16.21
N ILE A 19 -7.95 1.45 -15.55
CA ILE A 19 -7.45 1.96 -14.27
C ILE A 19 -6.85 3.36 -14.45
N GLU A 20 -6.06 3.59 -15.50
CA GLU A 20 -5.51 4.92 -15.78
C GLU A 20 -6.60 5.97 -16.00
N GLN A 21 -7.65 5.64 -16.75
CA GLN A 21 -8.80 6.51 -16.95
C GLN A 21 -9.53 6.78 -15.65
N PHE A 22 -9.73 5.75 -14.82
CA PHE A 22 -10.32 5.89 -13.49
C PHE A 22 -9.50 6.86 -12.61
N ILE A 23 -8.18 6.66 -12.51
CA ILE A 23 -7.31 7.54 -11.71
C ILE A 23 -7.42 8.98 -12.17
N ARG A 24 -7.33 9.24 -13.49
CA ARG A 24 -7.45 10.59 -14.06
C ARG A 24 -8.80 11.24 -13.73
N SER A 25 -9.88 10.49 -13.94
CA SER A 25 -11.24 11.00 -13.71
C SER A 25 -11.48 11.31 -12.23
N GLU A 26 -11.01 10.46 -11.31
CA GLU A 26 -11.19 10.68 -9.88
C GLU A 26 -10.38 11.87 -9.36
N VAL A 27 -9.11 12.01 -9.76
CA VAL A 27 -8.30 13.17 -9.40
C VAL A 27 -8.95 14.48 -9.88
N HIS A 28 -9.45 14.47 -11.12
CA HIS A 28 -10.16 15.62 -11.67
C HIS A 28 -11.49 15.89 -10.94
N ARG A 29 -12.31 14.86 -10.74
CA ARG A 29 -13.62 14.96 -10.04
C ARG A 29 -13.48 15.53 -8.63
N LEU A 30 -12.39 15.17 -7.93
CA LEU A 30 -12.09 15.64 -6.58
C LEU A 30 -11.41 17.01 -6.55
N GLY A 31 -11.14 17.62 -7.70
CA GLY A 31 -10.43 18.90 -7.79
C GLY A 31 -8.99 18.82 -7.24
N LYS A 32 -8.35 17.66 -7.31
CA LYS A 32 -6.98 17.45 -6.82
C LYS A 32 -5.97 17.58 -7.96
N ARG A 33 -4.71 17.87 -7.60
CA ARG A 33 -3.62 18.01 -8.57
C ARG A 33 -2.81 16.73 -8.75
N GLY A 34 -3.05 15.71 -7.93
CA GLY A 34 -2.29 14.47 -7.94
C GLY A 34 -2.70 13.53 -6.81
N VAL A 35 -1.86 12.56 -6.56
CA VAL A 35 -2.05 11.53 -5.55
C VAL A 35 -0.88 11.48 -4.57
N VAL A 36 -1.13 10.93 -3.39
CA VAL A 36 -0.12 10.55 -2.41
C VAL A 36 -0.08 9.04 -2.33
N LEU A 37 1.10 8.44 -2.38
CA LEU A 37 1.29 7.00 -2.40
C LEU A 37 2.36 6.57 -1.39
N GLY A 38 2.07 5.53 -0.62
CA GLY A 38 3.06 4.81 0.18
C GLY A 38 3.77 3.73 -0.64
N LEU A 39 5.10 3.73 -0.66
CA LEU A 39 5.92 2.67 -1.24
C LEU A 39 6.43 1.75 -0.14
N SER A 40 6.11 0.46 -0.24
CA SER A 40 6.51 -0.56 0.74
C SER A 40 7.54 -1.55 0.21
N GLY A 41 7.92 -1.45 -1.07
CA GLY A 41 8.71 -2.46 -1.76
C GLY A 41 7.93 -3.69 -2.22
N GLY A 42 6.68 -3.85 -1.77
CA GLY A 42 5.81 -4.94 -2.22
C GLY A 42 5.19 -4.71 -3.60
N LEU A 43 4.71 -5.79 -4.22
CA LEU A 43 4.15 -5.80 -5.57
C LEU A 43 2.96 -4.84 -5.73
N ASP A 44 2.07 -4.79 -4.74
CA ASP A 44 0.84 -3.99 -4.83
C ASP A 44 1.15 -2.49 -4.87
N SER A 45 1.99 -1.99 -3.95
CA SER A 45 2.40 -0.58 -3.94
C SER A 45 3.19 -0.20 -5.19
N THR A 46 4.02 -1.13 -5.69
CA THR A 46 4.77 -0.97 -6.93
C THR A 46 3.82 -0.83 -8.12
N THR A 47 2.85 -1.74 -8.26
CA THR A 47 1.84 -1.69 -9.33
C THR A 47 1.05 -0.39 -9.29
N CYS A 48 0.61 0.04 -8.10
CA CYS A 48 -0.08 1.32 -7.92
C CYS A 48 0.79 2.51 -8.35
N ALA A 49 2.10 2.50 -8.01
CA ALA A 49 3.01 3.57 -8.39
C ALA A 49 3.15 3.69 -9.91
N PHE A 50 3.37 2.56 -10.61
CA PHE A 50 3.44 2.54 -12.07
C PHE A 50 2.15 3.06 -12.71
N LEU A 51 0.99 2.63 -12.27
CA LEU A 51 -0.31 3.06 -12.79
C LEU A 51 -0.56 4.56 -12.53
N CYS A 52 -0.22 5.06 -11.35
CA CYS A 52 -0.37 6.48 -11.02
C CYS A 52 0.55 7.36 -11.88
N VAL A 53 1.82 6.97 -12.06
CA VAL A 53 2.76 7.71 -12.90
C VAL A 53 2.32 7.69 -14.37
N ARG A 54 1.83 6.56 -14.87
CA ARG A 54 1.29 6.45 -16.23
C ARG A 54 0.04 7.31 -16.42
N ALA A 55 -0.83 7.34 -15.41
CA ALA A 55 -2.07 8.11 -15.47
C ALA A 55 -1.86 9.62 -15.38
N LEU A 56 -0.99 10.08 -14.49
CA LEU A 56 -0.91 11.48 -14.08
C LEU A 56 0.42 12.15 -14.43
N GLY A 57 1.46 11.37 -14.70
CA GLY A 57 2.84 11.83 -14.77
C GLY A 57 3.49 11.96 -13.38
N ARG A 58 4.82 11.79 -13.34
CA ARG A 58 5.60 11.76 -12.09
C ARG A 58 5.44 13.02 -11.22
N ALA A 59 5.27 14.18 -11.82
CA ALA A 59 5.12 15.45 -11.11
C ALA A 59 3.83 15.54 -10.27
N HIS A 60 2.89 14.63 -10.48
CA HIS A 60 1.60 14.56 -9.78
C HIS A 60 1.47 13.37 -8.83
N VAL A 61 2.59 12.69 -8.54
CA VAL A 61 2.66 11.54 -7.61
C VAL A 61 3.64 11.85 -6.51
N LEU A 62 3.13 12.11 -5.30
CA LEU A 62 3.94 12.28 -4.10
C LEU A 62 4.13 10.92 -3.43
N THR A 63 5.37 10.55 -3.16
CA THR A 63 5.69 9.23 -2.58
C THR A 63 6.32 9.33 -1.21
N TYR A 64 5.88 8.44 -0.34
CA TYR A 64 6.37 8.30 1.02
C TYR A 64 6.80 6.87 1.30
N MET A 65 7.88 6.70 2.02
CA MET A 65 8.22 5.46 2.72
C MET A 65 8.04 5.70 4.20
N LEU A 66 7.37 4.76 4.86
CA LEU A 66 7.02 4.84 6.27
C LEU A 66 7.69 3.68 7.03
N PRO A 67 9.04 3.65 7.09
CA PRO A 67 9.73 2.60 7.82
C PRO A 67 9.38 2.65 9.30
N GLU A 68 9.37 1.47 9.89
CA GLU A 68 9.26 1.28 11.32
C GLU A 68 10.45 0.42 11.79
N ARG A 69 10.61 0.27 13.09
CA ARG A 69 11.75 -0.38 13.73
C ARG A 69 12.12 -1.75 13.17
N ASP A 70 11.12 -2.55 12.79
CA ASP A 70 11.27 -3.92 12.35
C ASP A 70 11.12 -4.06 10.80
N THR A 71 11.16 -2.93 10.08
CA THR A 71 11.07 -2.92 8.61
C THR A 71 12.29 -3.59 8.00
N ASP A 72 12.06 -4.55 7.09
CA ASP A 72 13.13 -5.24 6.37
C ASP A 72 13.89 -4.28 5.44
N ALA A 73 15.22 -4.32 5.53
CA ALA A 73 16.10 -3.51 4.69
C ALA A 73 15.93 -3.83 3.19
N GLN A 74 15.59 -5.08 2.83
CA GLN A 74 15.34 -5.45 1.44
C GLN A 74 14.09 -4.75 0.90
N ASN A 75 13.02 -4.68 1.68
CA ASN A 75 11.80 -3.96 1.28
C ASN A 75 12.08 -2.48 1.04
N MET A 76 12.94 -1.87 1.86
CA MET A 76 13.36 -0.48 1.67
C MET A 76 14.16 -0.32 0.36
N ALA A 77 15.11 -1.22 0.09
CA ALA A 77 15.89 -1.19 -1.14
C ALA A 77 15.01 -1.39 -2.39
N ASP A 78 14.04 -2.28 -2.33
CA ASP A 78 13.11 -2.54 -3.43
C ASP A 78 12.21 -1.30 -3.68
N ALA A 79 11.74 -0.64 -2.63
CA ALA A 79 10.95 0.59 -2.75
C ALA A 79 11.77 1.74 -3.38
N GLU A 80 13.03 1.89 -2.97
CA GLU A 80 13.96 2.85 -3.58
C GLU A 80 14.22 2.55 -5.07
N LEU A 81 14.40 1.27 -5.42
CA LEU A 81 14.56 0.85 -6.80
C LEU A 81 13.36 1.23 -7.66
N VAL A 82 12.14 1.02 -7.15
CA VAL A 82 10.89 1.40 -7.81
C VAL A 82 10.82 2.92 -8.00
N ALA A 83 11.10 3.69 -6.95
CA ALA A 83 11.07 5.15 -7.00
C ALA A 83 12.07 5.69 -8.04
N ASN A 84 13.31 5.19 -8.02
CA ASN A 84 14.35 5.57 -8.97
C ASN A 84 13.96 5.22 -10.41
N THR A 85 13.38 4.03 -10.63
CA THR A 85 12.92 3.58 -11.95
C THR A 85 11.83 4.50 -12.53
N LEU A 86 10.94 4.98 -11.68
CA LEU A 86 9.84 5.89 -12.05
C LEU A 86 10.23 7.37 -12.03
N GLY A 87 11.43 7.70 -11.56
CA GLY A 87 11.88 9.09 -11.39
C GLY A 87 11.07 9.85 -10.35
N LEU A 88 10.66 9.17 -9.27
CA LEU A 88 9.91 9.73 -8.15
C LEU A 88 10.86 10.13 -7.03
N GLU A 89 10.58 11.29 -6.42
CA GLU A 89 11.20 11.69 -5.16
C GLU A 89 10.45 11.04 -3.99
N VAL A 90 11.19 10.49 -3.03
CA VAL A 90 10.61 9.81 -1.88
C VAL A 90 10.90 10.58 -0.60
N THR A 91 9.86 10.78 0.19
CA THR A 91 9.98 11.30 1.56
C THR A 91 9.95 10.13 2.54
N HIS A 92 11.00 10.03 3.38
CA HIS A 92 11.08 9.02 4.44
C HIS A 92 10.55 9.58 5.74
N ILE A 93 9.62 8.87 6.37
CA ILE A 93 9.08 9.22 7.69
C ILE A 93 9.14 7.99 8.59
N ASP A 94 10.04 7.97 9.58
CA ASP A 94 10.08 6.91 10.58
C ASP A 94 8.84 7.00 11.48
N ILE A 95 7.99 5.96 11.42
CA ILE A 95 6.76 5.87 12.23
C ILE A 95 6.96 5.13 13.55
N SER A 96 8.17 4.63 13.85
CA SER A 96 8.47 3.91 15.10
C SER A 96 8.10 4.69 16.37
N PRO A 97 8.35 6.02 16.46
CA PRO A 97 7.97 6.79 17.65
C PRO A 97 6.45 6.79 17.90
N VAL A 98 5.66 6.90 16.82
CA VAL A 98 4.19 6.86 16.89
C VAL A 98 3.71 5.49 17.35
N LEU A 99 4.23 4.41 16.76
CA LEU A 99 3.89 3.03 17.10
C LEU A 99 4.29 2.70 18.54
N THR A 100 5.43 3.21 19.00
CA THR A 100 5.87 3.08 20.40
C THR A 100 4.89 3.75 21.36
N THR A 101 4.49 4.98 21.04
CA THR A 101 3.54 5.75 21.87
C THR A 101 2.18 5.06 21.95
N LEU A 102 1.72 4.45 20.85
CA LEU A 102 0.49 3.66 20.80
C LEU A 102 0.61 2.28 21.46
N GLY A 103 1.82 1.88 21.91
CA GLY A 103 2.05 0.59 22.56
C GLY A 103 1.99 -0.63 21.64
N VAL A 104 2.05 -0.43 20.31
CA VAL A 104 1.93 -1.51 19.32
C VAL A 104 2.99 -2.60 19.53
N TYR A 105 4.23 -2.22 19.80
CA TYR A 105 5.32 -3.17 20.04
C TYR A 105 5.16 -4.00 21.30
N ASN A 106 4.43 -3.48 22.31
CA ASN A 106 4.13 -4.24 23.53
C ASN A 106 3.09 -5.34 23.27
N LEU A 107 2.14 -5.08 22.35
CA LEU A 107 1.12 -6.06 21.95
C LEU A 107 1.74 -7.24 21.19
N VAL A 108 2.69 -6.95 20.30
CA VAL A 108 3.37 -7.98 19.49
C VAL A 108 4.37 -8.78 20.31
N SER A 109 5.06 -8.16 21.27
CA SER A 109 6.09 -8.81 22.10
C SER A 109 5.55 -9.78 23.14
N GLY A 110 4.23 -9.96 23.26
CA GLY A 110 3.62 -10.88 24.21
C GLY A 110 3.86 -10.51 25.71
N LYS A 111 4.46 -9.34 25.98
CA LYS A 111 4.74 -8.88 27.36
C LYS A 111 3.51 -8.46 28.14
N GLN A 112 2.37 -8.35 27.49
CA GLN A 112 1.08 -8.26 28.17
C GLN A 112 0.27 -9.55 27.93
N ALA A 113 0.78 -10.65 28.43
CA ALA A 113 0.08 -11.95 28.43
C ALA A 113 -1.20 -11.99 29.29
N GLY A 114 -1.76 -10.82 29.64
CA GLY A 114 -2.99 -10.68 30.42
C GLY A 114 -4.24 -10.38 29.60
N ASP A 115 -4.11 -9.95 28.36
CA ASP A 115 -5.28 -9.47 27.63
C ASP A 115 -5.45 -10.10 26.23
N ARG A 116 -5.47 -11.45 26.20
CA ARG A 116 -5.97 -12.21 25.04
C ARG A 116 -7.37 -11.77 24.58
N ARG A 117 -8.14 -11.16 25.49
CA ARG A 117 -9.49 -10.66 25.20
C ARG A 117 -9.53 -9.50 24.20
N LEU A 118 -8.51 -8.64 24.16
CA LEU A 118 -8.49 -7.51 23.22
C LEU A 118 -8.15 -7.97 21.79
N ILE A 119 -7.24 -8.95 21.64
CA ILE A 119 -6.90 -9.51 20.33
C ILE A 119 -8.09 -10.30 19.77
N GLU A 120 -8.75 -11.11 20.59
CA GLU A 120 -9.93 -11.88 20.18
C GLU A 120 -11.14 -10.98 19.90
N SER A 121 -11.30 -9.85 20.57
CA SER A 121 -12.36 -8.89 20.28
C SER A 121 -12.08 -8.13 18.98
N GLY A 122 -10.82 -7.78 18.68
CA GLY A 122 -10.42 -7.14 17.44
C GLY A 122 -10.62 -8.05 16.22
N ILE A 123 -10.23 -9.32 16.32
CA ILE A 123 -10.44 -10.31 15.26
C ILE A 123 -11.94 -10.55 15.02
N ARG A 124 -12.75 -10.66 16.07
CA ARG A 124 -14.21 -10.78 15.96
C ARG A 124 -14.87 -9.56 15.32
N TRP A 125 -14.33 -8.38 15.50
CA TRP A 125 -14.86 -7.17 14.88
C TRP A 125 -14.60 -7.15 13.37
N ILE A 126 -13.39 -7.54 12.94
CA ILE A 126 -13.01 -7.64 11.53
C ILE A 126 -13.81 -8.70 10.80
N THR A 127 -14.04 -9.87 11.41
CA THR A 127 -14.84 -10.95 10.79
C THR A 127 -16.33 -10.62 10.70
N ARG A 128 -16.85 -9.70 11.51
CA ARG A 128 -18.22 -9.22 11.43
C ARG A 128 -18.48 -8.20 10.32
N LEU A 129 -17.44 -7.55 9.80
CA LEU A 129 -17.55 -6.59 8.70
C LEU A 129 -17.45 -7.28 7.32
N SER A 130 -17.12 -8.57 7.28
CA SER A 130 -16.97 -9.37 6.04
C SER A 130 -18.14 -10.37 5.83
N SER A 131 -19.23 -10.22 6.55
CA SER A 131 -20.48 -11.01 6.40
C SER A 131 -21.61 -10.06 5.91
#